data_57ed958fbdc4a4d060483f1f98bacb68
#
_entry.id   57ed958fbdc4a4d060483f1f98bacb68
#
_cell.length_a   1.000
_cell.length_b   1.000
_cell.length_c   1.000
_cell.angle_alpha   90.00
_cell.angle_beta   90.00
_cell.angle_gamma   90.00
#
_symmetry.space_group_name_H-M   'P 1'
#
loop_
_entity.id
_entity.type
_entity.pdbx_description
1 polymer ?
#
loop_
_entity_poly.entity_id
_entity_poly.type
_entity_poly.pdbx_seq_one_letter_code
_entity_poly.pdbx_strand_id
1 'polypeptide(L)' 'MIRVENGMCEIKAVDGVPDIMTDLACIIRSIRTTMVEKRDYSEAETKELVEQAVRLGFATDEEITQEAMEAMGKVMMLL' A
#
# COMPACT_ATOMS: atom_id res chain seq x y z
N MET A 1 3.00 14.37 -9.17
CA MET A 1 3.55 13.05 -9.54
C MET A 1 4.12 12.36 -8.30
N ILE A 2 3.77 11.12 -8.12
CA ILE A 2 4.29 10.30 -7.01
C ILE A 2 5.26 9.28 -7.61
N ARG A 3 6.45 9.21 -7.05
CA ARG A 3 7.47 8.25 -7.47
C ARG A 3 7.92 7.42 -6.27
N VAL A 4 7.89 6.11 -6.41
CA VAL A 4 8.33 5.19 -5.37
C VAL A 4 9.41 4.29 -5.95
N GLU A 5 10.55 4.22 -5.26
CA GLU A 5 11.68 3.41 -5.70
C GLU A 5 12.43 2.91 -4.47
N ASN A 6 12.57 1.58 -4.37
CA ASN A 6 13.30 0.93 -3.27
C ASN A 6 12.82 1.36 -1.87
N GLY A 7 11.50 1.50 -1.69
CA GLY A 7 10.91 1.92 -0.43
C GLY A 7 10.98 3.41 -0.15
N MET A 8 11.58 4.19 -1.03
CA MET A 8 11.62 5.64 -0.93
C MET A 8 10.54 6.26 -1.80
N CYS A 9 9.85 7.26 -1.26
CA CYS A 9 8.75 7.92 -1.95
C CYS A 9 9.06 9.39 -2.17
N GLU A 10 8.96 9.83 -3.42
CA GLU A 10 9.11 11.24 -3.80
C GLU A 10 7.78 11.74 -4.34
N ILE A 11 7.30 12.86 -3.82
CA ILE A 11 6.04 13.46 -4.25
C ILE A 11 6.33 14.82 -4.85
N LYS A 12 5.90 15.01 -6.10
CA LYS A 12 5.93 16.31 -6.77
C LYS A 12 4.48 16.71 -7.07
N ALA A 13 4.02 17.76 -6.40
CA ALA A 13 2.68 18.29 -6.59
C ALA A 13 2.78 19.67 -7.24
N VAL A 14 2.36 19.77 -8.50
CA VAL A 14 2.36 21.03 -9.24
C VAL A 14 1.17 21.88 -8.79
N ASP A 15 0.01 21.27 -8.63
CA ASP A 15 -1.24 21.94 -8.28
C ASP A 15 -1.71 21.65 -6.85
N GLY A 16 -0.82 21.14 -5.99
CA GLY A 16 -1.10 20.92 -4.58
C GLY A 16 -1.80 19.61 -4.26
N VAL A 17 -2.60 19.60 -3.20
CA VAL A 17 -3.24 18.40 -2.66
C VAL A 17 -4.13 17.65 -3.66
N PRO A 18 -4.99 18.32 -4.48
CA PRO A 18 -5.79 17.59 -5.46
C PRO A 18 -4.96 16.79 -6.47
N ASP A 19 -3.79 17.30 -6.85
CA ASP A 19 -2.88 16.61 -7.76
C ASP A 19 -2.31 15.34 -7.12
N ILE A 20 -1.91 15.44 -5.87
CA ILE A 20 -1.41 14.29 -5.10
C ILE A 20 -2.49 13.22 -4.96
N MET A 21 -3.72 13.63 -4.67
CA MET A 21 -4.83 12.69 -4.50
C MET A 21 -5.21 12.00 -5.81
N THR A 22 -5.14 12.71 -6.93
CA THR A 22 -5.39 12.15 -8.25
C THR A 22 -4.33 11.09 -8.59
N ASP A 23 -3.06 11.38 -8.33
CA ASP A 23 -1.97 10.45 -8.57
C ASP A 23 -2.12 9.20 -7.69
N LEU A 24 -2.49 9.37 -6.43
CA LEU A 24 -2.75 8.24 -5.54
C LEU A 24 -3.90 7.38 -6.04
N ALA A 25 -4.98 7.98 -6.51
CA ALA A 25 -6.11 7.25 -7.08
C ALA A 25 -5.70 6.44 -8.32
N CYS A 26 -4.83 6.98 -9.16
CA CYS A 26 -4.29 6.27 -10.32
C CYS A 26 -3.45 5.06 -9.90
N ILE A 27 -2.65 5.20 -8.86
CA ILE A 27 -1.86 4.10 -8.29
C ILE A 27 -2.78 2.99 -7.79
N ILE A 28 -3.80 3.34 -7.03
CA ILE A 28 -4.77 2.37 -6.49
C ILE A 28 -5.49 1.63 -7.62
N ARG A 29 -5.90 2.36 -8.67
CA ARG A 29 -6.53 1.75 -9.84
C ARG A 29 -5.60 0.74 -10.52
N SER A 30 -4.32 1.07 -10.67
CA SER A 30 -3.33 0.17 -11.25
C SER A 30 -3.12 -1.07 -10.41
N ILE A 31 -3.09 -0.93 -9.08
CA ILE A 31 -3.00 -2.06 -8.15
C ILE A 31 -4.22 -2.96 -8.31
N ARG A 32 -5.42 -2.39 -8.32
CA ARG A 32 -6.65 -3.14 -8.51
C ARG A 32 -6.63 -3.94 -9.80
N THR A 33 -6.28 -3.32 -10.91
CA THR A 33 -6.21 -3.97 -12.22
C THR A 33 -5.22 -5.14 -12.19
N THR A 34 -4.04 -4.92 -11.64
CA THR A 34 -3.01 -5.95 -11.56
C THR A 34 -3.45 -7.13 -10.70
N MET A 35 -4.00 -6.86 -9.52
CA MET A 35 -4.37 -7.90 -8.58
C MET A 35 -5.56 -8.72 -9.09
N VAL A 36 -6.59 -8.07 -9.60
CA VAL A 36 -7.80 -8.75 -10.04
C VAL A 36 -7.57 -9.49 -11.37
N GLU A 37 -6.92 -8.86 -12.33
CA GLU A 37 -6.79 -9.44 -13.67
C GLU A 37 -5.57 -10.35 -13.83
N LYS A 38 -4.48 -10.10 -13.11
CA LYS A 38 -3.22 -10.84 -13.31
C LYS A 38 -2.85 -11.76 -12.17
N ARG A 39 -3.41 -11.57 -10.98
CA ARG A 39 -3.06 -12.34 -9.79
C ARG A 39 -4.23 -13.12 -9.20
N ASP A 40 -5.38 -13.10 -9.85
CA ASP A 40 -6.59 -13.84 -9.45
C ASP A 40 -7.12 -13.48 -8.05
N TYR A 41 -6.84 -12.28 -7.57
CA TYR A 41 -7.45 -11.80 -6.33
C TYR A 41 -8.87 -11.29 -6.61
N SER A 42 -9.76 -11.46 -5.64
CA SER A 42 -11.09 -10.85 -5.72
C SER A 42 -10.98 -9.33 -5.48
N GLU A 43 -12.00 -8.58 -5.88
CA GLU A 43 -12.05 -7.15 -5.59
C GLU A 43 -12.07 -6.88 -4.09
N ALA A 44 -12.78 -7.70 -3.32
CA ALA A 44 -12.83 -7.59 -1.86
C ALA A 44 -11.47 -7.81 -1.21
N GLU A 45 -10.73 -8.84 -1.63
CA GLU A 45 -9.38 -9.11 -1.14
C GLU A 45 -8.42 -7.98 -1.48
N THR A 46 -8.50 -7.48 -2.72
CA THR A 46 -7.67 -6.36 -3.16
C THR A 46 -7.94 -5.10 -2.35
N LYS A 47 -9.21 -4.79 -2.12
CA LYS A 47 -9.60 -3.64 -1.30
C LYS A 47 -9.08 -3.76 0.12
N GLU A 48 -9.15 -4.95 0.71
CA GLU A 48 -8.63 -5.19 2.05
C GLU A 48 -7.12 -4.96 2.13
N LEU A 49 -6.37 -5.44 1.14
CA LEU A 49 -4.92 -5.24 1.08
C LEU A 49 -4.56 -3.76 0.92
N VAL A 50 -5.29 -3.03 0.08
CA VAL A 50 -5.07 -1.59 -0.09
C VAL A 50 -5.41 -0.83 1.20
N GLU A 51 -6.48 -1.20 1.90
CA GLU A 51 -6.84 -0.59 3.18
C GLU A 51 -5.77 -0.83 4.25
N GLN A 52 -5.15 -2.02 4.27
CA GLN A 52 -4.02 -2.29 5.15
C GLN A 52 -2.83 -1.40 4.83
N ALA A 53 -2.52 -1.21 3.54
CA ALA A 53 -1.44 -0.33 3.11
C ALA A 53 -1.71 1.13 3.52
N VAL A 54 -2.94 1.59 3.40
CA VAL A 54 -3.33 2.93 3.85
C VAL A 54 -3.13 3.08 5.36
N ARG A 55 -3.54 2.08 6.13
CA ARG A 55 -3.35 2.09 7.58
C ARG A 55 -1.87 2.14 7.95
N LEU A 56 -1.03 1.36 7.28
CA LEU A 56 0.42 1.38 7.49
C LEU A 56 1.02 2.73 7.12
N GLY A 57 0.49 3.39 6.10
CA GLY A 57 0.94 4.71 5.69
C GLY A 57 0.72 5.79 6.75
N PHE A 58 -0.28 5.60 7.63
CA PHE A 58 -0.55 6.50 8.76
C PHE A 58 0.04 6.02 10.07
N ALA A 59 0.62 4.81 10.10
CA ALA A 59 1.18 4.24 11.32
C ALA A 59 2.50 4.91 11.69
N THR A 60 2.81 4.91 12.99
CA THR A 60 4.12 5.33 13.49
C THR A 60 5.15 4.24 13.20
N ASP A 61 6.43 4.59 13.25
CA ASP A 61 7.51 3.63 13.07
C ASP A 61 7.42 2.49 14.09
N GLU A 62 6.99 2.80 15.31
CA GLU A 62 6.79 1.83 16.38
C GLU A 62 5.68 0.85 16.04
N GLU A 63 4.55 1.33 15.52
CA GLU A 63 3.43 0.50 15.10
C GLU A 63 3.80 -0.41 13.93
N ILE A 64 4.55 0.10 12.96
CA ILE A 64 5.03 -0.68 11.81
C ILE A 64 5.95 -1.80 12.28
N THR A 65 6.86 -1.51 13.21
CA THR A 65 7.77 -2.50 13.78
C THR A 65 7.00 -3.62 14.49
N GLN A 66 5.97 -3.27 15.26
CA GLN A 66 5.14 -4.24 15.94
C GLN A 66 4.39 -5.14 14.96
N GLU A 67 3.78 -4.60 13.93
CA GLU A 67 3.10 -5.39 12.90
C GLU A 67 4.07 -6.32 12.15
N ALA A 68 5.27 -5.85 11.85
CA ALA A 68 6.29 -6.67 11.22
C ALA A 68 6.69 -7.85 12.13
N MET A 69 6.84 -7.62 13.43
CA MET A 69 7.14 -8.67 14.40
C MET A 69 6.01 -9.69 14.52
N GLU A 70 4.76 -9.24 14.51
CA GLU A 70 3.60 -10.13 14.53
C GLU A 70 3.54 -11.00 13.26
N ALA A 71 3.80 -10.41 12.09
CA ALA A 71 3.83 -11.14 10.83
C ALA A 71 4.95 -12.19 10.81
N MET A 72 6.13 -11.86 11.33
CA MET A 72 7.23 -12.81 11.46
C MET A 72 6.88 -13.95 12.42
N GLY A 73 6.23 -13.62 13.54
CA GLY A 73 5.76 -14.63 14.51
C GLY A 73 4.80 -15.62 13.87
N LYS A 74 3.86 -15.14 13.05
CA LYS A 74 2.92 -16.00 12.32
C LYS A 74 3.64 -16.92 11.33
N VAL A 75 4.61 -16.40 10.59
CA VAL A 75 5.41 -17.20 9.66
C VAL A 75 6.19 -18.29 10.40
N MET A 76 6.79 -17.97 11.52
CA MET A 76 7.53 -18.93 12.33
C MET A 76 6.62 -20.01 12.90
N MET A 77 5.38 -19.69 13.21
CA MET A 77 4.39 -20.67 13.69
C MET A 77 3.94 -21.64 12.59
N LEU A 78 4.04 -21.24 11.33
CA LEU A 78 3.68 -22.07 10.19
C LEU A 78 4.82 -23.00 9.73
N LEU A 79 6.01 -22.75 10.21
CA LEU A 79 7.19 -23.58 9.89
C LEU A 79 7.31 -24.72 10.90
#